data_9dff53300e2d3f11cd9679c1c3567891
#
_entry.id   9dff53300e2d3f11cd9679c1c3567891
#
_cell.length_a   1.000
_cell.length_b   1.000
_cell.length_c   1.000
_cell.angle_alpha   90.00
_cell.angle_beta   90.00
_cell.angle_gamma   90.00
#
_symmetry.space_group_name_H-M   'P 1'
#
loop_
_entity.id
_entity.type
_entity.pdbx_description
1 polymer ?
#
loop_
_entity_poly.entity_id
_entity_poly.type
_entity_poly.pdbx_seq_one_letter_code
_entity_poly.pdbx_strand_id
1 'polypeptide(L)'
;MKIQLKEVDIHNFGEIIHLPLLPHQENYLASNAYSLAQSKYDIYYKPRAIYADEQLLGFIMYKTMDDENRPREYAIHRFMIDHRHQGKGIGRQALQLAIEEIRQDMQAERITICYLPENPVAKDFYASFGFVETGIDEEGEMNAEIVLNAALEK
;
A
#
# COMPACT_ATOMS: atom_id res chain seq x y z
N MET A 1 -14.65 7.45 -13.56
CA MET A 1 -13.30 7.92 -13.19
C MET A 1 -12.36 6.74 -13.20
N LYS A 2 -11.30 6.83 -13.97
CA LYS A 2 -10.37 5.72 -14.12
C LYS A 2 -9.17 5.91 -13.21
N ILE A 3 -8.93 4.95 -12.33
CA ILE A 3 -7.82 4.98 -11.40
C ILE A 3 -6.64 4.24 -12.03
N GLN A 4 -5.44 4.81 -11.91
CA GLN A 4 -4.21 4.21 -12.41
C GLN A 4 -3.11 4.36 -11.38
N LEU A 5 -2.19 3.40 -11.38
CA LEU A 5 -0.95 3.51 -10.63
C LEU A 5 0.16 3.88 -11.61
N LYS A 6 0.94 4.90 -11.26
CA LYS A 6 2.05 5.34 -12.09
C LYS A 6 3.32 5.37 -11.27
N GLU A 7 4.45 5.23 -11.94
CA GLU A 7 5.73 5.30 -11.25
C GLU A 7 5.97 6.71 -10.73
N VAL A 8 6.69 6.80 -9.62
CA VAL A 8 7.10 8.08 -9.06
C VAL A 8 8.36 8.51 -9.80
N ASP A 9 8.38 9.77 -10.26
CA ASP A 9 9.50 10.29 -11.02
C ASP A 9 9.76 11.75 -10.67
N ILE A 10 10.67 12.37 -11.41
CA ILE A 10 11.06 13.75 -11.16
C ILE A 10 9.89 14.73 -11.37
N HIS A 11 8.90 14.33 -12.14
CA HIS A 11 7.79 15.22 -12.47
C HIS A 11 6.65 15.18 -11.47
N ASN A 12 6.54 14.11 -10.66
CA ASN A 12 5.41 14.02 -9.72
C ASN A 12 5.80 13.86 -8.26
N PHE A 13 7.08 13.62 -7.93
CA PHE A 13 7.44 13.36 -6.54
C PHE A 13 7.12 14.55 -5.62
N GLY A 14 7.28 15.76 -6.13
CA GLY A 14 7.01 16.94 -5.31
C GLY A 14 5.55 17.06 -4.91
N GLU A 15 4.64 16.76 -5.83
CA GLU A 15 3.23 16.78 -5.50
C GLU A 15 2.88 15.65 -4.52
N ILE A 16 3.52 14.49 -4.68
CA ILE A 16 3.27 13.37 -3.78
C ILE A 16 3.64 13.73 -2.34
N ILE A 17 4.78 14.40 -2.17
CA ILE A 17 5.24 14.79 -0.83
C ILE A 17 4.22 15.68 -0.14
N HIS A 18 3.50 16.49 -0.89
CA HIS A 18 2.57 17.47 -0.34
C HIS A 18 1.13 16.99 -0.29
N LEU A 19 0.85 15.72 -0.61
CA LEU A 19 -0.52 15.20 -0.51
C LEU A 19 -0.97 15.24 0.93
N PRO A 20 -2.11 15.88 1.22
CA PRO A 20 -2.53 16.09 2.62
C PRO A 20 -3.37 14.95 3.16
N LEU A 21 -3.17 14.65 4.42
CA LEU A 21 -4.04 13.80 5.22
C LEU A 21 -4.76 14.66 6.23
N LEU A 22 -5.87 14.17 6.77
CA LEU A 22 -6.45 14.81 7.93
C LEU A 22 -5.47 14.66 9.10
N PRO A 23 -5.43 15.66 10.00
CA PRO A 23 -4.42 15.64 11.08
C PRO A 23 -4.40 14.35 11.90
N HIS A 24 -5.57 13.79 12.21
CA HIS A 24 -5.60 12.56 13.00
C HIS A 24 -5.05 11.36 12.23
N GLN A 25 -5.09 11.40 10.91
CA GLN A 25 -4.58 10.31 10.09
C GLN A 25 -3.07 10.34 10.01
N GLU A 26 -2.46 11.49 10.20
CA GLU A 26 -1.00 11.60 10.16
C GLU A 26 -0.34 10.81 11.28
N ASN A 27 -1.09 10.47 12.33
CA ASN A 27 -0.57 9.65 13.41
C ASN A 27 -0.46 8.19 13.03
N TYR A 28 -1.07 7.77 11.93
CA TYR A 28 -1.10 6.37 11.52
C TYR A 28 -0.11 6.02 10.41
N LEU A 29 0.50 7.04 9.79
CA LEU A 29 1.30 6.82 8.60
C LEU A 29 2.61 7.62 8.68
N ALA A 30 3.68 7.04 8.15
CA ALA A 30 4.89 7.81 7.91
C ALA A 30 4.64 8.78 6.75
N SER A 31 5.42 9.85 6.69
CA SER A 31 5.26 10.83 5.63
C SER A 31 5.64 10.23 4.27
N ASN A 32 5.05 10.79 3.22
CA ASN A 32 5.42 10.36 1.86
C ASN A 32 6.87 10.69 1.56
N ALA A 33 7.38 11.81 2.10
CA ALA A 33 8.79 12.16 1.90
C ALA A 33 9.71 11.09 2.48
N TYR A 34 9.41 10.63 3.70
CA TYR A 34 10.21 9.58 4.31
C TYR A 34 10.13 8.30 3.49
N SER A 35 8.94 7.95 3.04
CA SER A 35 8.75 6.73 2.26
C SER A 35 9.50 6.77 0.93
N LEU A 36 9.48 7.91 0.25
CA LEU A 36 10.24 8.04 -0.99
C LEU A 36 11.73 7.97 -0.75
N ALA A 37 12.20 8.55 0.36
CA ALA A 37 13.61 8.43 0.72
C ALA A 37 13.99 6.97 0.94
N GLN A 38 13.14 6.20 1.63
CA GLN A 38 13.40 4.76 1.80
C GLN A 38 13.56 4.06 0.46
N SER A 39 12.71 4.39 -0.50
CA SER A 39 12.71 3.70 -1.79
C SER A 39 13.96 4.01 -2.60
N LYS A 40 14.65 5.10 -2.30
CA LYS A 40 15.90 5.44 -2.96
C LYS A 40 17.05 4.57 -2.50
N TYR A 41 17.02 4.14 -1.25
CA TYR A 41 18.12 3.40 -0.65
C TYR A 41 17.84 1.92 -0.49
N ASP A 42 16.63 1.48 -0.81
CA ASP A 42 16.23 0.08 -0.70
C ASP A 42 15.48 -0.29 -1.97
N ILE A 43 16.14 -1.06 -2.83
CA ILE A 43 15.60 -1.39 -4.16
C ILE A 43 14.37 -2.28 -4.10
N TYR A 44 14.08 -2.86 -2.94
CA TYR A 44 12.91 -3.74 -2.81
C TYR A 44 11.60 -2.96 -2.71
N TYR A 45 11.66 -1.67 -2.40
CA TYR A 45 10.46 -0.83 -2.34
C TYR A 45 10.02 -0.40 -3.73
N LYS A 46 8.71 -0.42 -3.95
CA LYS A 46 8.11 -0.05 -5.22
C LYS A 46 7.07 1.05 -4.95
N PRO A 47 7.46 2.32 -5.05
CA PRO A 47 6.50 3.41 -4.85
C PRO A 47 5.65 3.62 -6.09
N ARG A 48 4.37 3.94 -5.87
CA ARG A 48 3.42 4.20 -6.95
C ARG A 48 2.57 5.41 -6.62
N ALA A 49 2.38 6.28 -7.61
CA ALA A 49 1.46 7.40 -7.50
C ALA A 49 0.07 6.94 -7.95
N ILE A 50 -0.95 7.37 -7.23
CA ILE A 50 -2.34 7.01 -7.53
C ILE A 50 -2.99 8.18 -8.25
N TYR A 51 -3.45 7.95 -9.48
CA TYR A 51 -4.05 8.97 -10.32
C TYR A 51 -5.48 8.61 -10.68
N ALA A 52 -6.32 9.64 -10.81
CA ALA A 52 -7.57 9.54 -11.54
C ALA A 52 -7.40 10.43 -12.77
N ASP A 53 -7.37 9.81 -13.94
CA ASP A 53 -7.03 10.49 -15.18
C ASP A 53 -5.67 11.17 -14.99
N GLU A 54 -5.59 12.50 -15.03
CA GLU A 54 -4.32 13.19 -14.86
C GLU A 54 -4.16 13.83 -13.48
N GLN A 55 -5.09 13.56 -12.57
CA GLN A 55 -5.06 14.17 -11.25
C GLN A 55 -4.44 13.21 -10.23
N LEU A 56 -3.40 13.69 -9.54
CA LEU A 56 -2.77 12.92 -8.48
C LEU A 56 -3.68 12.90 -7.26
N LEU A 57 -3.98 11.70 -6.75
CA LEU A 57 -4.91 11.53 -5.63
C LEU A 57 -4.33 10.81 -4.43
N GLY A 58 -3.21 10.13 -4.58
CA GLY A 58 -2.69 9.38 -3.47
C GLY A 58 -1.35 8.72 -3.77
N PHE A 59 -0.94 7.87 -2.83
CA PHE A 59 0.37 7.23 -2.89
C PHE A 59 0.27 5.85 -2.26
N ILE A 60 0.91 4.87 -2.88
CA ILE A 60 1.01 3.53 -2.31
C ILE A 60 2.43 3.02 -2.58
N MET A 61 2.99 2.32 -1.59
CA MET A 61 4.32 1.74 -1.74
C MET A 61 4.29 0.33 -1.18
N TYR A 62 4.74 -0.62 -1.98
CA TYR A 62 4.87 -1.99 -1.52
C TYR A 62 6.31 -2.44 -1.70
N LYS A 63 6.67 -3.57 -1.13
CA LYS A 63 8.03 -4.08 -1.26
C LYS A 63 7.98 -5.60 -1.36
N THR A 64 9.03 -6.18 -1.97
CA THR A 64 9.29 -7.61 -1.84
C THR A 64 10.02 -7.85 -0.54
N MET A 65 9.85 -9.03 0.02
CA MET A 65 10.47 -9.38 1.29
C MET A 65 11.75 -10.19 1.10
N ASP A 66 12.44 -9.97 -0.02
CA ASP A 66 13.68 -10.67 -0.34
C ASP A 66 14.75 -10.45 0.72
N ASP A 67 14.83 -9.22 1.23
CA ASP A 67 15.82 -8.86 2.24
C ASP A 67 15.57 -9.52 3.58
N GLU A 68 14.42 -10.16 3.75
CA GLU A 68 14.08 -10.88 4.96
C GLU A 68 13.94 -12.38 4.70
N ASN A 69 14.54 -12.84 3.60
CA ASN A 69 14.55 -14.25 3.21
C ASN A 69 13.15 -14.80 2.95
N ARG A 70 12.25 -13.96 2.44
CA ARG A 70 10.89 -14.36 2.06
C ARG A 70 10.60 -13.84 0.65
N PRO A 71 11.29 -14.39 -0.36
CA PRO A 71 11.27 -13.80 -1.71
C PRO A 71 9.95 -13.89 -2.45
N ARG A 72 8.99 -14.68 -1.96
CA ARG A 72 7.68 -14.79 -2.60
C ARG A 72 6.61 -14.02 -1.88
N GLU A 73 7.01 -13.20 -0.91
CA GLU A 73 6.08 -12.40 -0.13
C GLU A 73 6.27 -10.94 -0.45
N TYR A 74 5.16 -10.22 -0.42
CA TYR A 74 5.12 -8.78 -0.62
C TYR A 74 4.47 -8.14 0.58
N ALA A 75 4.81 -6.90 0.86
CA ALA A 75 4.18 -6.14 1.94
C ALA A 75 3.72 -4.79 1.39
N ILE A 76 2.48 -4.42 1.69
CA ILE A 76 2.01 -3.07 1.44
C ILE A 76 2.54 -2.22 2.59
N HIS A 77 3.45 -1.31 2.27
CA HIS A 77 4.21 -0.60 3.29
C HIS A 77 3.65 0.79 3.59
N ARG A 78 3.10 1.46 2.59
CA ARG A 78 2.48 2.78 2.74
C ARG A 78 1.30 2.88 1.79
N PHE A 79 0.24 3.53 2.24
CA PHE A 79 -0.95 3.67 1.42
C PHE A 79 -1.78 4.83 1.97
N MET A 80 -2.00 5.85 1.13
CA MET A 80 -2.83 6.98 1.55
C MET A 80 -3.51 7.61 0.35
N ILE A 81 -4.67 8.20 0.62
CA ILE A 81 -5.42 8.98 -0.36
C ILE A 81 -5.51 10.41 0.18
N ASP A 82 -5.32 11.40 -0.68
CA ASP A 82 -5.53 12.80 -0.36
C ASP A 82 -6.89 12.95 0.34
N HIS A 83 -6.90 13.57 1.53
CA HIS A 83 -8.12 13.60 2.35
C HIS A 83 -9.29 14.26 1.63
N ARG A 84 -9.01 15.14 0.67
CA ARG A 84 -10.06 15.81 -0.08
C ARG A 84 -10.82 14.86 -1.00
N HIS A 85 -10.27 13.67 -1.22
CA HIS A 85 -10.84 12.69 -2.15
C HIS A 85 -11.16 11.37 -1.48
N GLN A 86 -11.07 11.29 -0.16
CA GLN A 86 -11.42 10.07 0.56
C GLN A 86 -12.92 9.84 0.54
N GLY A 87 -13.32 8.58 0.72
CA GLY A 87 -14.72 8.22 0.78
C GLY A 87 -15.39 8.07 -0.58
N LYS A 88 -14.64 8.06 -1.67
CA LYS A 88 -15.17 7.97 -3.03
C LYS A 88 -14.83 6.65 -3.71
N GLY A 89 -14.30 5.68 -2.95
CA GLY A 89 -13.93 4.39 -3.52
C GLY A 89 -12.58 4.38 -4.22
N ILE A 90 -11.83 5.46 -4.16
CA ILE A 90 -10.53 5.55 -4.82
C ILE A 90 -9.53 4.60 -4.17
N GLY A 91 -9.51 4.57 -2.83
CA GLY A 91 -8.59 3.68 -2.12
C GLY A 91 -8.83 2.22 -2.46
N ARG A 92 -10.10 1.83 -2.59
CA ARG A 92 -10.42 0.45 -2.94
C ARG A 92 -9.90 0.10 -4.33
N GLN A 93 -10.10 0.99 -5.29
CA GLN A 93 -9.62 0.74 -6.65
C GLN A 93 -8.09 0.73 -6.70
N ALA A 94 -7.45 1.62 -5.95
CA ALA A 94 -5.98 1.69 -5.93
C ALA A 94 -5.39 0.43 -5.33
N LEU A 95 -5.93 -0.04 -4.21
CA LEU A 95 -5.43 -1.27 -3.59
C LEU A 95 -5.64 -2.47 -4.51
N GLN A 96 -6.79 -2.52 -5.18
CA GLN A 96 -7.04 -3.60 -6.14
C GLN A 96 -5.98 -3.60 -7.24
N LEU A 97 -5.63 -2.42 -7.76
CA LEU A 97 -4.60 -2.33 -8.80
C LEU A 97 -3.23 -2.74 -8.28
N ALA A 98 -2.90 -2.38 -7.04
CA ALA A 98 -1.62 -2.79 -6.46
C ALA A 98 -1.55 -4.31 -6.31
N ILE A 99 -2.64 -4.91 -5.86
CA ILE A 99 -2.69 -6.37 -5.74
C ILE A 99 -2.52 -7.02 -7.12
N GLU A 100 -3.16 -6.44 -8.14
CA GLU A 100 -3.02 -6.96 -9.49
C GLU A 100 -1.60 -6.83 -10.03
N GLU A 101 -0.94 -5.71 -9.70
CA GLU A 101 0.48 -5.54 -10.07
C GLU A 101 1.33 -6.63 -9.44
N ILE A 102 1.11 -6.89 -8.16
CA ILE A 102 1.87 -7.91 -7.44
C ILE A 102 1.60 -9.28 -8.04
N ARG A 103 0.36 -9.55 -8.45
CA ARG A 103 0.01 -10.83 -9.06
C ARG A 103 0.68 -11.07 -10.41
N GLN A 104 1.22 -10.02 -11.04
CA GLN A 104 2.01 -10.21 -12.26
C GLN A 104 3.28 -11.01 -11.99
N ASP A 105 3.76 -10.99 -10.76
CA ASP A 105 4.82 -11.90 -10.35
C ASP A 105 4.17 -13.25 -10.07
N MET A 106 4.34 -14.17 -11.00
CA MET A 106 3.71 -15.49 -10.91
C MET A 106 4.18 -16.30 -9.71
N GLN A 107 5.27 -15.89 -9.08
CA GLN A 107 5.79 -16.58 -7.91
C GLN A 107 5.32 -15.97 -6.60
N ALA A 108 4.58 -14.87 -6.64
CA ALA A 108 4.09 -14.23 -5.43
C ALA A 108 3.10 -15.16 -4.73
N GLU A 109 3.31 -15.38 -3.43
CA GLU A 109 2.48 -16.30 -2.65
C GLU A 109 1.63 -15.59 -1.62
N ARG A 110 2.04 -14.39 -1.20
CA ARG A 110 1.38 -13.75 -0.06
C ARG A 110 1.62 -12.25 -0.10
N ILE A 111 0.60 -11.51 0.30
CA ILE A 111 0.74 -10.07 0.54
C ILE A 111 0.39 -9.82 1.99
N THR A 112 1.26 -9.11 2.72
CA THR A 112 1.01 -8.74 4.10
C THR A 112 0.82 -7.25 4.22
N ILE A 113 0.18 -6.84 5.31
CA ILE A 113 -0.05 -5.44 5.61
C ILE A 113 -0.10 -5.27 7.13
N CYS A 114 0.31 -4.10 7.60
CA CYS A 114 0.24 -3.77 9.02
C CYS A 114 -0.55 -2.50 9.21
N TYR A 115 -1.27 -2.40 10.33
CA TYR A 115 -1.96 -1.16 10.68
C TYR A 115 -2.12 -1.09 12.19
N LEU A 116 -2.30 0.14 12.68
CA LEU A 116 -2.52 0.32 14.11
C LEU A 116 -3.90 -0.21 14.47
N PRO A 117 -4.00 -1.02 15.54
CA PRO A 117 -5.29 -1.59 15.92
C PRO A 117 -6.37 -0.55 16.21
N GLU A 118 -5.95 0.64 16.64
CA GLU A 118 -6.89 1.70 16.95
C GLU A 118 -7.37 2.48 15.72
N ASN A 119 -6.85 2.15 14.51
CA ASN A 119 -7.34 2.77 13.28
C ASN A 119 -8.71 2.19 12.97
N PRO A 120 -9.80 2.97 13.12
CA PRO A 120 -11.14 2.40 13.07
C PRO A 120 -11.58 1.90 11.70
N VAL A 121 -10.93 2.39 10.64
CA VAL A 121 -11.35 2.07 9.28
C VAL A 121 -10.55 0.93 8.68
N ALA A 122 -9.27 0.81 9.08
CA ALA A 122 -8.36 -0.10 8.40
C ALA A 122 -8.79 -1.55 8.48
N LYS A 123 -9.22 -2.00 9.66
CA LYS A 123 -9.56 -3.40 9.86
C LYS A 123 -10.63 -3.86 8.86
N ASP A 124 -11.73 -3.13 8.80
CA ASP A 124 -12.85 -3.53 7.93
C ASP A 124 -12.48 -3.37 6.46
N PHE A 125 -11.73 -2.32 6.15
CA PHE A 125 -11.31 -2.07 4.78
C PHE A 125 -10.48 -3.23 4.24
N TYR A 126 -9.46 -3.64 5.00
CA TYR A 126 -8.59 -4.72 4.53
C TYR A 126 -9.27 -6.08 4.59
N ALA A 127 -10.11 -6.29 5.60
CA ALA A 127 -10.88 -7.54 5.66
C ALA A 127 -11.77 -7.71 4.44
N SER A 128 -12.29 -6.61 3.90
CA SER A 128 -13.16 -6.67 2.74
C SER A 128 -12.43 -7.15 1.48
N PHE A 129 -11.10 -7.10 1.47
CA PHE A 129 -10.30 -7.64 0.36
C PHE A 129 -9.90 -9.09 0.59
N GLY A 130 -10.19 -9.63 1.77
CA GLY A 130 -9.79 -10.99 2.10
C GLY A 130 -8.55 -11.09 2.97
N PHE A 131 -8.03 -9.95 3.46
CA PHE A 131 -6.93 -9.99 4.41
C PHE A 131 -7.41 -10.58 5.73
N VAL A 132 -6.64 -11.51 6.28
CA VAL A 132 -6.95 -12.17 7.54
C VAL A 132 -5.91 -11.76 8.56
N GLU A 133 -6.36 -11.31 9.73
CA GLU A 133 -5.45 -10.87 10.79
C GLU A 133 -4.66 -12.06 11.33
N THR A 134 -3.35 -11.83 11.54
CA THR A 134 -2.47 -12.89 12.03
C THR A 134 -1.91 -12.60 13.42
N GLY A 135 -1.95 -11.36 13.89
CA GLY A 135 -1.51 -11.04 15.24
C GLY A 135 -0.84 -9.69 15.33
N ILE A 136 -0.62 -9.25 16.56
CA ILE A 136 0.01 -7.97 16.84
C ILE A 136 1.52 -8.19 16.96
N ASP A 137 2.31 -7.36 16.28
CA ASP A 137 3.76 -7.50 16.28
C ASP A 137 4.39 -6.74 17.45
N GLU A 138 5.73 -6.73 17.47
CA GLU A 138 6.48 -6.12 18.57
C GLU A 138 6.30 -4.62 18.65
N GLU A 139 5.90 -4.00 17.54
CA GLU A 139 5.69 -2.57 17.49
C GLU A 139 4.25 -2.17 17.78
N GLY A 140 3.41 -3.14 18.12
CA GLY A 140 2.03 -2.87 18.46
C GLY A 140 1.11 -2.76 17.27
N GLU A 141 1.54 -3.18 16.09
CA GLU A 141 0.71 -3.12 14.90
C GLU A 141 0.09 -4.47 14.60
N MET A 142 -1.14 -4.42 14.13
CA MET A 142 -1.84 -5.63 13.68
C MET A 142 -1.35 -6.00 12.30
N ASN A 143 -0.99 -7.27 12.13
CA ASN A 143 -0.60 -7.80 10.83
C ASN A 143 -1.75 -8.58 10.22
N ALA A 144 -1.88 -8.50 8.91
CA ALA A 144 -2.90 -9.25 8.18
C ALA A 144 -2.32 -9.69 6.85
N GLU A 145 -2.90 -10.73 6.26
CA GLU A 145 -2.35 -11.27 5.02
C GLU A 145 -3.42 -11.80 4.10
N ILE A 146 -3.10 -11.79 2.80
CA ILE A 146 -3.83 -12.50 1.76
C ILE A 146 -2.89 -13.54 1.16
N VAL A 147 -3.36 -14.76 0.97
CA VAL A 147 -2.61 -15.80 0.28
C VAL A 147 -3.03 -15.81 -1.17
N LEU A 148 -2.04 -15.68 -2.06
CA LEU A 148 -2.31 -15.52 -3.49
C LEU A 148 -2.24 -16.80 -4.29
N ASN A 149 -1.46 -17.74 -3.82
CA ASN A 149 -1.13 -18.91 -4.62
C ASN A 149 -2.22 -19.97 -4.65
N ALA A 150 -3.31 -19.74 -3.96
CA ALA A 150 -4.41 -20.70 -3.99
C ALA A 150 -4.86 -20.99 -5.41
N ALA A 151 -4.80 -19.99 -6.29
CA ALA A 151 -5.18 -20.17 -7.66
C ALA A 151 -4.22 -21.04 -8.43
N LEU A 152 -3.01 -21.19 -7.92
CA LEU A 152 -1.98 -21.96 -8.62
C LEU A 152 -2.02 -23.45 -8.31
N GLU A 153 -2.87 -23.81 -7.40
CA GLU A 153 -2.94 -25.20 -6.96
C GLU A 153 -3.77 -26.08 -7.87
N LYS A 154 -4.23 -25.53 -8.97
CA LYS A 154 -4.99 -26.32 -9.91
C LYS A 154 -4.13 -26.95 -10.93
#